data_de35e9597df019e63b714cd044207019
#
_entry.id   de35e9597df019e63b714cd044207019
#
_cell.length_a   1.000
_cell.length_b   1.000
_cell.length_c   1.000
_cell.angle_alpha   90.00
_cell.angle_beta   90.00
_cell.angle_gamma   90.00
#
_symmetry.space_group_name_H-M   'P 1'
#
loop_
_entity.id
_entity.type
_entity.pdbx_description
1 polymer ?
#
loop_
_entity_poly.entity_id
_entity_poly.type
_entity_poly.pdbx_seq_one_letter_code
_entity_poly.pdbx_strand_id
1 'polypeptide(L)'
;RDRSVSRGLGDVYKRQLTDLRNVQRLSDWAPDEISGYEVFTDDLAGADDFARRLGHTLLYDEDDATANLAVTSVTELYASIFDWLKAHDVNAAVIIVIMLVVAFFNMTSALLILVLERTRMIGLLKAFGMRNATLREVFLWRAAFVTLRGLAWGNAAGLAVCLVQKYFHVVKLSSEGYLLSEVPVALGWGWWLALNAGVVAAIVALLVVPTYIVSTVKPDESIRYE
;
A
#
# COMPACT_ATOMS: atom_id res chain seq x y z
N ARG A 1 -13.75 -38.82 -27.11
CA ARG A 1 -14.30 -37.60 -27.78
C ARG A 1 -14.73 -36.61 -26.69
N ASP A 2 -13.76 -36.08 -25.97
CA ASP A 2 -13.99 -35.11 -24.91
C ASP A 2 -13.91 -33.72 -25.50
N ARG A 3 -15.07 -33.10 -25.69
CA ARG A 3 -15.23 -31.71 -26.11
C ARG A 3 -15.52 -30.74 -24.94
N SER A 4 -15.38 -31.20 -23.72
CA SER A 4 -15.76 -30.41 -22.51
C SER A 4 -14.59 -29.83 -21.73
N VAL A 5 -13.34 -29.97 -22.18
CA VAL A 5 -12.14 -29.61 -21.41
C VAL A 5 -11.54 -28.22 -21.77
N SER A 6 -12.20 -27.48 -22.67
CA SER A 6 -11.57 -26.34 -23.31
C SER A 6 -11.75 -24.97 -22.59
N ARG A 7 -12.35 -24.88 -21.42
CA ARG A 7 -12.59 -23.58 -20.74
C ARG A 7 -11.66 -23.21 -19.60
N GLY A 8 -10.71 -24.02 -19.27
CA GLY A 8 -9.74 -23.74 -18.19
C GLY A 8 -8.29 -24.03 -18.53
N LEU A 9 -8.00 -24.44 -19.75
CA LEU A 9 -6.70 -24.97 -20.15
C LEU A 9 -5.87 -24.03 -21.03
N GLY A 10 -6.29 -22.77 -21.21
CA GLY A 10 -5.53 -21.79 -22.01
C GLY A 10 -4.09 -21.61 -21.55
N ASP A 11 -3.85 -21.66 -20.25
CA ASP A 11 -2.51 -21.53 -19.66
C ASP A 11 -1.76 -22.85 -19.55
N VAL A 12 -2.46 -23.97 -19.52
CA VAL A 12 -1.86 -25.33 -19.49
C VAL A 12 -1.16 -25.66 -20.81
N TYR A 13 -1.59 -25.07 -21.93
CA TYR A 13 -0.92 -25.26 -23.22
C TYR A 13 0.33 -24.37 -23.39
N LYS A 14 0.54 -23.38 -22.55
CA LYS A 14 1.73 -22.52 -22.61
C LYS A 14 2.95 -23.17 -21.96
N ARG A 15 2.74 -24.05 -20.98
CA ARG A 15 3.81 -24.77 -20.28
C ARG A 15 3.38 -26.21 -20.10
N GLN A 16 4.05 -27.13 -20.76
CA GLN A 16 3.88 -28.56 -20.60
C GLN A 16 5.06 -29.12 -19.81
N LEU A 17 4.78 -29.86 -18.75
CA LEU A 17 5.78 -30.62 -18.02
C LEU A 17 5.92 -31.99 -18.68
N THR A 18 7.14 -32.33 -19.06
CA THR A 18 7.49 -33.63 -19.62
C THR A 18 8.83 -34.12 -19.09
N ASP A 19 9.20 -35.34 -19.34
CA ASP A 19 10.52 -35.85 -18.99
C ASP A 19 11.60 -35.11 -19.79
N LEU A 20 12.71 -34.76 -19.11
CA LEU A 20 13.87 -34.09 -19.71
C LEU A 20 14.35 -34.78 -20.99
N ARG A 21 14.37 -36.12 -21.00
CA ARG A 21 14.74 -36.93 -22.18
C ARG A 21 13.89 -36.65 -23.40
N ASN A 22 12.58 -36.37 -23.20
CA ASN A 22 11.70 -36.04 -24.29
C ASN A 22 12.00 -34.67 -24.88
N VAL A 23 12.36 -33.68 -24.03
CA VAL A 23 12.77 -32.35 -24.48
C VAL A 23 14.10 -32.44 -25.24
N GLN A 24 15.09 -33.13 -24.70
CA GLN A 24 16.38 -33.36 -25.37
C GLN A 24 16.22 -33.99 -26.75
N ARG A 25 15.36 -35.00 -26.86
CA ARG A 25 15.07 -35.66 -28.18
C ARG A 25 14.36 -34.74 -29.16
N LEU A 26 13.44 -33.89 -28.69
CA LEU A 26 12.70 -32.94 -29.53
C LEU A 26 13.57 -31.77 -29.97
N SER A 27 14.55 -31.38 -29.15
CA SER A 27 15.45 -30.25 -29.38
C SER A 27 16.78 -30.68 -30.05
N ASP A 28 16.94 -31.97 -30.30
CA ASP A 28 18.15 -32.59 -30.85
C ASP A 28 19.39 -32.28 -29.96
N TRP A 29 19.20 -32.32 -28.66
CA TRP A 29 20.25 -32.05 -27.65
C TRP A 29 20.95 -33.33 -27.23
N ALA A 30 22.22 -33.22 -26.85
CA ALA A 30 22.93 -34.31 -26.20
C ALA A 30 22.34 -34.69 -24.86
N PRO A 31 22.58 -35.91 -24.34
CA PRO A 31 21.99 -36.35 -23.06
C PRO A 31 22.40 -35.54 -21.83
N ASP A 32 23.49 -34.80 -21.95
CA ASP A 32 24.06 -33.90 -20.94
C ASP A 32 23.71 -32.43 -21.13
N GLU A 33 23.08 -32.08 -22.26
CA GLU A 33 22.60 -30.71 -22.51
C GLU A 33 21.29 -30.39 -21.84
N ILE A 34 21.24 -29.20 -21.23
CA ILE A 34 20.05 -28.62 -20.57
C ILE A 34 19.95 -27.13 -20.92
N SER A 35 18.75 -26.56 -20.84
CA SER A 35 18.53 -25.14 -21.11
C SER A 35 18.99 -24.22 -19.98
N GLY A 36 19.08 -24.73 -18.75
CA GLY A 36 19.50 -23.96 -17.61
C GLY A 36 19.08 -24.57 -16.27
N TYR A 37 19.47 -23.91 -15.23
CA TYR A 37 19.14 -24.26 -13.85
C TYR A 37 18.20 -23.20 -13.27
N GLU A 38 17.20 -23.63 -12.55
CA GLU A 38 16.32 -22.76 -11.78
C GLU A 38 16.77 -22.81 -10.32
N VAL A 39 17.18 -21.66 -9.79
CA VAL A 39 17.64 -21.53 -8.39
C VAL A 39 16.55 -20.84 -7.58
N PHE A 40 16.11 -21.52 -6.52
CA PHE A 40 15.10 -20.98 -5.61
C PHE A 40 15.76 -20.27 -4.43
N THR A 41 15.25 -19.08 -4.11
CA THR A 41 15.65 -18.31 -2.92
C THR A 41 14.43 -18.04 -2.06
N ASP A 42 14.62 -18.00 -0.75
CA ASP A 42 13.54 -17.76 0.22
C ASP A 42 13.12 -16.28 0.29
N ASP A 43 13.99 -15.36 -0.20
CA ASP A 43 13.76 -13.92 -0.15
C ASP A 43 13.77 -13.31 -1.55
N LEU A 44 12.60 -12.79 -1.95
CA LEU A 44 12.45 -12.10 -3.23
C LEU A 44 13.20 -10.75 -3.25
N ALA A 45 13.28 -10.05 -2.11
CA ALA A 45 13.96 -8.76 -2.04
C ALA A 45 15.48 -8.89 -2.24
N GLY A 46 16.05 -10.02 -1.85
CA GLY A 46 17.45 -10.36 -2.04
C GLY A 46 17.78 -11.04 -3.37
N ALA A 47 16.77 -11.39 -4.18
CA ALA A 47 16.96 -12.19 -5.39
C ALA A 47 17.88 -11.50 -6.44
N ASP A 48 17.73 -10.19 -6.63
CA ASP A 48 18.56 -9.42 -7.57
C ASP A 48 20.03 -9.33 -7.13
N ASP A 49 20.25 -9.13 -5.82
CA ASP A 49 21.61 -9.12 -5.25
C ASP A 49 22.26 -10.49 -5.31
N PHE A 50 21.48 -11.53 -5.09
CA PHE A 50 21.95 -12.90 -5.23
C PHE A 50 22.30 -13.22 -6.68
N ALA A 51 21.43 -12.89 -7.63
CA ALA A 51 21.66 -13.11 -9.06
C ALA A 51 22.93 -12.38 -9.54
N ARG A 52 23.14 -11.13 -9.14
CA ARG A 52 24.36 -10.38 -9.45
C ARG A 52 25.61 -11.03 -8.88
N ARG A 53 25.58 -11.46 -7.61
CA ARG A 53 26.71 -12.14 -6.97
C ARG A 53 27.01 -13.47 -7.65
N LEU A 54 25.98 -14.26 -7.95
CA LEU A 54 26.14 -15.53 -8.64
C LEU A 54 26.72 -15.32 -10.04
N GLY A 55 26.18 -14.38 -10.80
CA GLY A 55 26.70 -14.02 -12.13
C GLY A 55 28.17 -13.58 -12.08
N HIS A 56 28.53 -12.79 -11.08
CA HIS A 56 29.91 -12.38 -10.87
C HIS A 56 30.85 -13.56 -10.54
N THR A 57 30.36 -14.49 -9.69
CA THR A 57 31.14 -15.69 -9.35
C THR A 57 31.37 -16.58 -10.58
N LEU A 58 30.31 -16.79 -11.39
CA LEU A 58 30.41 -17.60 -12.60
C LEU A 58 31.30 -16.97 -13.68
N LEU A 59 31.35 -15.62 -13.78
CA LEU A 59 32.22 -14.92 -14.72
C LEU A 59 33.72 -15.08 -14.38
N TYR A 60 34.06 -15.32 -13.12
CA TYR A 60 35.45 -15.52 -12.67
C TYR A 60 35.79 -17.00 -12.46
N ASP A 61 34.87 -17.91 -12.77
CA ASP A 61 35.13 -19.33 -12.72
C ASP A 61 35.86 -19.74 -14.00
N GLU A 62 37.03 -20.36 -13.86
CA GLU A 62 37.88 -20.78 -14.98
C GLU A 62 37.36 -22.06 -15.67
N ASP A 63 36.19 -22.59 -15.25
CA ASP A 63 35.63 -23.80 -15.84
C ASP A 63 34.91 -23.49 -17.15
N ASP A 64 35.32 -24.10 -18.23
CA ASP A 64 34.65 -23.96 -19.56
C ASP A 64 33.16 -24.30 -19.56
N ALA A 65 32.73 -25.13 -18.60
CA ALA A 65 31.31 -25.50 -18.46
C ALA A 65 30.44 -24.34 -17.96
N THR A 66 31.01 -23.36 -17.25
CA THR A 66 30.28 -22.22 -16.67
C THR A 66 30.37 -20.96 -17.54
N ALA A 67 31.31 -20.91 -18.49
CA ALA A 67 31.62 -19.74 -19.30
C ALA A 67 30.41 -19.20 -20.12
N ASN A 68 29.45 -20.05 -20.44
CA ASN A 68 28.24 -19.70 -21.23
C ASN A 68 26.99 -19.51 -20.41
N LEU A 69 27.06 -19.55 -19.06
CA LEU A 69 25.91 -19.40 -18.21
C LEU A 69 25.58 -17.92 -17.97
N ALA A 70 24.39 -17.50 -18.37
CA ALA A 70 23.86 -16.19 -18.02
C ALA A 70 22.90 -16.31 -16.82
N VAL A 71 23.12 -15.49 -15.81
CA VAL A 71 22.24 -15.44 -14.63
C VAL A 71 21.25 -14.30 -14.81
N THR A 72 19.97 -14.61 -14.76
CA THR A 72 18.88 -13.63 -14.85
C THR A 72 18.01 -13.77 -13.62
N SER A 73 17.69 -12.67 -12.96
CA SER A 73 16.77 -12.69 -11.82
C SER A 73 15.31 -12.82 -12.30
N VAL A 74 14.44 -13.29 -11.41
CA VAL A 74 13.00 -13.37 -11.67
C VAL A 74 12.40 -11.98 -11.94
N THR A 75 12.93 -10.95 -11.30
CA THR A 75 12.52 -9.56 -11.46
C THR A 75 12.88 -9.00 -12.84
N GLU A 76 14.03 -9.37 -13.38
CA GLU A 76 14.41 -9.04 -14.76
C GLU A 76 13.62 -9.85 -15.79
N LEU A 77 13.45 -11.14 -15.56
CA LEU A 77 12.73 -12.03 -16.48
C LEU A 77 11.25 -11.62 -16.64
N TYR A 78 10.65 -11.14 -15.56
CA TYR A 78 9.26 -10.69 -15.53
C TYR A 78 9.14 -9.19 -15.22
N ALA A 79 10.08 -8.38 -15.72
CA ALA A 79 10.16 -6.94 -15.45
C ALA A 79 8.80 -6.22 -15.64
N SER A 80 8.06 -6.55 -16.70
CA SER A 80 6.75 -5.93 -16.96
C SER A 80 5.73 -6.16 -15.85
N ILE A 81 5.75 -7.33 -15.19
CA ILE A 81 4.86 -7.65 -14.07
C ILE A 81 5.28 -6.86 -12.82
N PHE A 82 6.58 -6.84 -12.54
CA PHE A 82 7.12 -6.12 -11.37
C PHE A 82 6.96 -4.61 -11.52
N ASP A 83 7.16 -4.06 -12.71
CA ASP A 83 6.93 -2.63 -12.99
C ASP A 83 5.45 -2.27 -12.85
N TRP A 84 4.54 -3.13 -13.29
CA TRP A 84 3.12 -2.93 -13.12
C TRP A 84 2.70 -2.96 -11.63
N LEU A 85 3.24 -3.90 -10.84
CA LEU A 85 3.02 -3.95 -9.39
C LEU A 85 3.55 -2.68 -8.70
N LYS A 86 4.74 -2.23 -9.07
CA LYS A 86 5.35 -1.01 -8.55
C LYS A 86 4.54 0.25 -8.89
N ALA A 87 3.98 0.30 -10.10
CA ALA A 87 3.07 1.37 -10.49
C ALA A 87 1.80 1.41 -9.63
N HIS A 88 1.29 0.26 -9.21
CA HIS A 88 0.14 0.18 -8.30
C HIS A 88 0.45 0.70 -6.91
N ASP A 89 1.64 0.41 -6.36
CA ASP A 89 2.07 0.94 -5.07
C ASP A 89 2.20 2.46 -5.09
N VAL A 90 2.77 3.02 -6.16
CA VAL A 90 2.84 4.48 -6.35
C VAL A 90 1.43 5.09 -6.45
N ASN A 91 0.54 4.46 -7.19
CA ASN A 91 -0.84 4.93 -7.34
C ASN A 91 -1.59 4.92 -5.99
N ALA A 92 -1.43 3.87 -5.20
CA ALA A 92 -1.98 3.79 -3.85
C ALA A 92 -1.44 4.90 -2.94
N ALA A 93 -0.13 5.17 -2.98
CA ALA A 93 0.50 6.24 -2.22
C ALA A 93 -0.07 7.62 -2.61
N VAL A 94 -0.22 7.90 -3.90
CA VAL A 94 -0.82 9.15 -4.41
C VAL A 94 -2.25 9.31 -3.91
N ILE A 95 -3.07 8.26 -3.97
CA ILE A 95 -4.45 8.28 -3.47
C ILE A 95 -4.47 8.59 -1.97
N ILE A 96 -3.62 7.95 -1.17
CA ILE A 96 -3.53 8.20 0.28
C ILE A 96 -3.17 9.67 0.55
N VAL A 97 -2.20 10.24 -0.18
CA VAL A 97 -1.81 11.65 -0.01
C VAL A 97 -2.98 12.58 -0.36
N ILE A 98 -3.68 12.35 -1.46
CA ILE A 98 -4.85 13.16 -1.85
C ILE A 98 -5.95 13.05 -0.78
N MET A 99 -6.23 11.86 -0.27
CA MET A 99 -7.22 11.66 0.80
C MET A 99 -6.83 12.40 2.08
N LEU A 100 -5.55 12.42 2.46
CA LEU A 100 -5.05 13.18 3.60
C LEU A 100 -5.23 14.69 3.39
N VAL A 101 -4.96 15.21 2.20
CA VAL A 101 -5.17 16.62 1.85
C VAL A 101 -6.65 16.99 1.96
N VAL A 102 -7.54 16.17 1.42
CA VAL A 102 -9.01 16.40 1.52
C VAL A 102 -9.46 16.34 2.98
N ALA A 103 -8.98 15.38 3.75
CA ALA A 103 -9.29 15.25 5.18
C ALA A 103 -8.82 16.48 5.97
N PHE A 104 -7.65 17.03 5.63
CA PHE A 104 -7.13 18.26 6.22
C PHE A 104 -8.05 19.46 5.98
N PHE A 105 -8.46 19.69 4.73
CA PHE A 105 -9.37 20.80 4.40
C PHE A 105 -10.72 20.65 5.09
N ASN A 106 -11.30 19.44 5.09
CA ASN A 106 -12.56 19.17 5.77
C ASN A 106 -12.46 19.44 7.28
N MET A 107 -11.39 18.95 7.93
CA MET A 107 -11.18 19.15 9.35
C MET A 107 -10.93 20.62 9.71
N THR A 108 -10.15 21.32 8.87
CA THR A 108 -9.89 22.75 9.03
C THR A 108 -11.18 23.56 8.95
N SER A 109 -12.03 23.29 7.97
CA SER A 109 -13.34 23.93 7.81
C SER A 109 -14.25 23.66 9.01
N ALA A 110 -14.32 22.41 9.45
CA ALA A 110 -15.13 22.04 10.61
C ALA A 110 -14.66 22.72 11.89
N LEU A 111 -13.33 22.83 12.11
CA LEU A 111 -12.77 23.56 13.24
C LEU A 111 -13.06 25.06 13.16
N LEU A 112 -12.93 25.66 11.97
CA LEU A 112 -13.22 27.08 11.78
C LEU A 112 -14.69 27.38 12.11
N ILE A 113 -15.63 26.59 11.61
CA ILE A 113 -17.05 26.71 11.95
C ILE A 113 -17.26 26.57 13.45
N LEU A 114 -16.68 25.57 14.09
CA LEU A 114 -16.81 25.36 15.52
C LEU A 114 -16.28 26.57 16.33
N VAL A 115 -15.16 27.17 15.90
CA VAL A 115 -14.58 28.35 16.53
C VAL A 115 -15.50 29.54 16.40
N LEU A 116 -16.05 29.78 15.18
CA LEU A 116 -16.98 30.87 14.92
C LEU A 116 -18.25 30.74 15.73
N GLU A 117 -18.85 29.56 15.84
CA GLU A 117 -20.03 29.29 16.67
C GLU A 117 -19.77 29.51 18.16
N ARG A 118 -18.55 29.34 18.63
CA ARG A 118 -18.16 29.45 20.05
C ARG A 118 -17.39 30.71 20.38
N THR A 119 -17.31 31.67 19.47
CA THR A 119 -16.52 32.91 19.61
C THR A 119 -16.85 33.66 20.89
N ARG A 120 -18.14 33.79 21.23
CA ARG A 120 -18.62 34.45 22.47
C ARG A 120 -18.09 33.73 23.72
N MET A 121 -18.16 32.40 23.76
CA MET A 121 -17.64 31.60 24.86
C MET A 121 -16.12 31.73 24.99
N ILE A 122 -15.40 31.73 23.85
CA ILE A 122 -13.96 31.93 23.78
C ILE A 122 -13.58 33.30 24.35
N GLY A 123 -14.31 34.35 23.95
CA GLY A 123 -14.12 35.69 24.45
C GLY A 123 -14.29 35.80 25.98
N LEU A 124 -15.36 35.20 26.53
CA LEU A 124 -15.60 35.12 27.95
C LEU A 124 -14.46 34.41 28.71
N LEU A 125 -14.04 33.25 28.21
CA LEU A 125 -12.95 32.47 28.84
C LEU A 125 -11.63 33.26 28.84
N LYS A 126 -11.34 33.99 27.75
CA LYS A 126 -10.16 34.90 27.69
C LYS A 126 -10.29 36.08 28.67
N ALA A 127 -11.49 36.64 28.81
CA ALA A 127 -11.74 37.73 29.80
C ALA A 127 -11.54 37.24 31.24
N PHE A 128 -11.82 35.97 31.52
CA PHE A 128 -11.50 35.33 32.81
C PHE A 128 -10.02 34.91 32.96
N GLY A 129 -9.15 35.29 32.01
CA GLY A 129 -7.72 35.04 32.07
C GLY A 129 -7.24 33.71 31.55
N MET A 130 -8.07 32.96 30.76
CA MET A 130 -7.65 31.72 30.15
C MET A 130 -6.54 31.97 29.14
N ARG A 131 -5.46 31.20 29.25
CA ARG A 131 -4.32 31.28 28.33
C ARG A 131 -4.67 30.71 26.95
N ASN A 132 -4.16 31.34 25.89
CA ASN A 132 -4.35 30.90 24.52
C ASN A 132 -3.88 29.45 24.28
N ALA A 133 -2.84 29.00 25.01
CA ALA A 133 -2.34 27.62 24.94
C ALA A 133 -3.41 26.61 25.41
N THR A 134 -4.04 26.89 26.58
CA THR A 134 -5.09 26.02 27.13
C THR A 134 -6.31 25.96 26.20
N LEU A 135 -6.65 27.09 25.59
CA LEU A 135 -7.75 27.14 24.63
C LEU A 135 -7.46 26.25 23.40
N ARG A 136 -6.24 26.37 22.83
CA ARG A 136 -5.81 25.52 21.71
C ARG A 136 -5.84 24.04 22.07
N GLU A 137 -5.38 23.69 23.26
CA GLU A 137 -5.38 22.31 23.75
C GLU A 137 -6.79 21.72 23.78
N VAL A 138 -7.79 22.44 24.22
CA VAL A 138 -9.20 21.99 24.21
C VAL A 138 -9.68 21.69 22.79
N PHE A 139 -9.36 22.54 21.82
CA PHE A 139 -9.74 22.30 20.41
C PHE A 139 -8.98 21.13 19.79
N LEU A 140 -7.69 20.97 20.12
CA LEU A 140 -6.90 19.82 19.67
C LEU A 140 -7.46 18.51 20.23
N TRP A 141 -7.81 18.45 21.51
CA TRP A 141 -8.44 17.26 22.09
C TRP A 141 -9.75 16.91 21.43
N ARG A 142 -10.57 17.91 21.13
CA ARG A 142 -11.84 17.67 20.41
C ARG A 142 -11.60 17.17 19.01
N ALA A 143 -10.66 17.73 18.28
CA ALA A 143 -10.29 17.29 16.96
C ALA A 143 -9.73 15.85 16.99
N ALA A 144 -8.85 15.54 17.93
CA ALA A 144 -8.31 14.19 18.13
C ALA A 144 -9.41 13.18 18.40
N PHE A 145 -10.38 13.52 19.23
CA PHE A 145 -11.51 12.65 19.53
C PHE A 145 -12.40 12.36 18.32
N VAL A 146 -12.69 13.36 17.49
CA VAL A 146 -13.45 13.19 16.25
C VAL A 146 -12.65 12.32 15.27
N THR A 147 -11.35 12.58 15.14
CA THR A 147 -10.45 11.77 14.29
C THR A 147 -10.41 10.31 14.73
N LEU A 148 -10.23 10.05 16.01
CA LEU A 148 -10.20 8.68 16.53
C LEU A 148 -11.52 7.93 16.31
N ARG A 149 -12.67 8.60 16.47
CA ARG A 149 -13.97 8.01 16.14
C ARG A 149 -14.10 7.70 14.65
N GLY A 150 -13.71 8.65 13.79
CA GLY A 150 -13.70 8.43 12.36
C GLY A 150 -12.78 7.27 11.95
N LEU A 151 -11.60 7.20 12.56
CA LEU A 151 -10.65 6.12 12.34
C LEU A 151 -11.21 4.75 12.79
N ALA A 152 -11.89 4.70 13.93
CA ALA A 152 -12.52 3.46 14.42
C ALA A 152 -13.59 2.95 13.45
N TRP A 153 -14.50 3.84 13.00
CA TRP A 153 -15.53 3.49 12.02
C TRP A 153 -14.94 3.15 10.65
N GLY A 154 -13.95 3.91 10.18
CA GLY A 154 -13.26 3.64 8.92
C GLY A 154 -12.55 2.30 8.92
N ASN A 155 -11.84 1.97 10.01
CA ASN A 155 -11.20 0.66 10.17
C ASN A 155 -12.24 -0.48 10.25
N ALA A 156 -13.33 -0.30 10.99
CA ALA A 156 -14.38 -1.31 11.08
C ALA A 156 -14.99 -1.59 9.69
N ALA A 157 -15.31 -0.55 8.93
CA ALA A 157 -15.84 -0.70 7.58
C ALA A 157 -14.82 -1.32 6.62
N GLY A 158 -13.56 -0.83 6.63
CA GLY A 158 -12.49 -1.36 5.77
C GLY A 158 -12.18 -2.83 6.07
N LEU A 159 -12.05 -3.20 7.36
CA LEU A 159 -11.85 -4.58 7.75
C LEU A 159 -13.04 -5.47 7.38
N ALA A 160 -14.28 -4.97 7.52
CA ALA A 160 -15.46 -5.71 7.11
C ALA A 160 -15.43 -6.04 5.60
N VAL A 161 -15.10 -5.06 4.75
CA VAL A 161 -14.95 -5.29 3.29
C VAL A 161 -13.84 -6.30 3.00
N CYS A 162 -12.68 -6.17 3.65
CA CYS A 162 -11.57 -7.11 3.50
C CYS A 162 -11.95 -8.53 3.93
N LEU A 163 -12.67 -8.68 5.04
CA LEU A 163 -13.12 -9.98 5.52
C LEU A 163 -14.17 -10.59 4.60
N VAL A 164 -15.13 -9.79 4.11
CA VAL A 164 -16.13 -10.24 3.13
C VAL A 164 -15.41 -10.75 1.87
N GLN A 165 -14.45 -10.01 1.34
CA GLN A 165 -13.66 -10.47 0.18
C GLN A 165 -12.91 -11.75 0.49
N LYS A 166 -12.27 -11.85 1.67
CA LYS A 166 -11.46 -13.02 2.05
C LYS A 166 -12.28 -14.30 2.24
N TYR A 167 -13.52 -14.19 2.76
CA TYR A 167 -14.35 -15.37 3.04
C TYR A 167 -15.34 -15.68 1.90
N PHE A 168 -15.87 -14.66 1.24
CA PHE A 168 -16.93 -14.84 0.23
C PHE A 168 -16.41 -14.72 -1.21
N HIS A 169 -15.16 -14.31 -1.44
CA HIS A 169 -14.54 -14.19 -2.77
C HIS A 169 -15.45 -13.47 -3.78
N VAL A 170 -16.04 -12.35 -3.35
CA VAL A 170 -17.04 -11.59 -4.12
C VAL A 170 -16.46 -11.07 -5.42
N VAL A 171 -15.21 -10.54 -5.35
CA VAL A 171 -14.52 -10.03 -6.53
C VAL A 171 -13.66 -11.14 -7.10
N LYS A 172 -14.08 -11.65 -8.26
CA LYS A 172 -13.35 -12.64 -9.06
C LYS A 172 -12.61 -11.94 -10.19
N LEU A 173 -11.40 -12.37 -10.45
CA LEU A 173 -10.64 -11.94 -11.62
C LEU A 173 -10.91 -12.88 -12.80
N SER A 174 -10.97 -12.32 -14.03
CA SER A 174 -11.05 -13.14 -15.22
C SER A 174 -9.73 -13.88 -15.44
N SER A 175 -9.80 -15.20 -15.51
CA SER A 175 -8.63 -16.08 -15.70
C SER A 175 -7.92 -15.90 -17.06
N GLU A 176 -8.48 -15.11 -17.97
CA GLU A 176 -7.88 -14.84 -19.29
C GLU A 176 -6.72 -13.83 -19.25
N GLY A 177 -6.60 -13.04 -18.17
CA GLY A 177 -5.55 -12.00 -18.05
C GLY A 177 -4.75 -12.05 -16.76
N TYR A 178 -5.18 -12.81 -15.76
CA TYR A 178 -4.53 -12.86 -14.45
C TYR A 178 -4.18 -14.30 -14.07
N LEU A 179 -3.00 -14.47 -13.46
CA LEU A 179 -2.54 -15.76 -12.92
C LEU A 179 -3.36 -16.22 -11.70
N LEU A 180 -4.18 -15.34 -11.13
CA LEU A 180 -5.02 -15.59 -9.97
C LEU A 180 -6.49 -15.46 -10.36
N SER A 181 -7.29 -16.39 -9.93
CA SER A 181 -8.75 -16.40 -10.15
C SER A 181 -9.50 -15.44 -9.20
N GLU A 182 -8.86 -14.98 -8.14
CA GLU A 182 -9.46 -14.20 -7.06
C GLU A 182 -8.50 -13.11 -6.58
N VAL A 183 -9.05 -12.00 -6.06
CA VAL A 183 -8.24 -10.93 -5.47
C VAL A 183 -7.70 -11.40 -4.11
N PRO A 184 -6.38 -11.60 -3.95
CA PRO A 184 -5.81 -12.02 -2.68
C PRO A 184 -5.86 -10.85 -1.67
N VAL A 185 -6.34 -11.12 -0.46
CA VAL A 185 -6.34 -10.14 0.64
C VAL A 185 -5.27 -10.53 1.64
N ALA A 186 -4.14 -9.82 1.62
CA ALA A 186 -3.07 -9.94 2.61
C ALA A 186 -3.24 -8.86 3.69
N LEU A 187 -3.68 -9.25 4.88
CA LEU A 187 -3.79 -8.37 6.04
C LEU A 187 -2.47 -8.42 6.83
N GLY A 188 -1.58 -7.48 6.55
CA GLY A 188 -0.36 -7.27 7.33
C GLY A 188 -0.63 -6.39 8.56
N TRP A 189 -0.75 -6.98 9.75
CA TRP A 189 -1.05 -6.24 10.98
C TRP A 189 -0.06 -5.11 11.28
N GLY A 190 1.22 -5.31 10.97
CA GLY A 190 2.25 -4.28 11.14
C GLY A 190 2.02 -3.05 10.26
N TRP A 191 1.75 -3.27 8.98
CA TRP A 191 1.44 -2.21 8.01
C TRP A 191 0.13 -1.50 8.34
N TRP A 192 -0.88 -2.25 8.76
CA TRP A 192 -2.16 -1.68 9.19
C TRP A 192 -1.99 -0.75 10.39
N LEU A 193 -1.21 -1.17 11.40
CA LEU A 193 -0.92 -0.34 12.57
C LEU A 193 -0.09 0.90 12.20
N ALA A 194 0.93 0.74 11.38
CA ALA A 194 1.78 1.83 10.91
C ALA A 194 0.99 2.87 10.12
N LEU A 195 0.09 2.44 9.24
CA LEU A 195 -0.78 3.32 8.47
C LEU A 195 -1.72 4.12 9.40
N ASN A 196 -2.36 3.47 10.37
CA ASN A 196 -3.24 4.13 11.32
C ASN A 196 -2.47 5.16 12.19
N ALA A 197 -1.30 4.79 12.69
CA ALA A 197 -0.44 5.70 13.45
C ALA A 197 0.03 6.88 12.60
N GLY A 198 0.41 6.63 11.34
CA GLY A 198 0.81 7.66 10.39
C GLY A 198 -0.32 8.65 10.07
N VAL A 199 -1.53 8.15 9.84
CA VAL A 199 -2.72 8.99 9.60
C VAL A 199 -3.01 9.87 10.83
N VAL A 200 -3.01 9.31 12.04
CA VAL A 200 -3.22 10.09 13.27
C VAL A 200 -2.14 11.17 13.44
N ALA A 201 -0.88 10.78 13.26
CA ALA A 201 0.25 11.71 13.37
C ALA A 201 0.15 12.85 12.34
N ALA A 202 -0.16 12.53 11.09
CA ALA A 202 -0.34 13.50 10.01
C ALA A 202 -1.49 14.47 10.31
N ILE A 203 -2.65 13.97 10.73
CA ILE A 203 -3.81 14.81 11.06
C ILE A 203 -3.51 15.71 12.23
N VAL A 204 -2.90 15.20 13.31
CA VAL A 204 -2.52 16.01 14.48
C VAL A 204 -1.51 17.09 14.09
N ALA A 205 -0.50 16.77 13.29
CA ALA A 205 0.48 17.74 12.82
C ALA A 205 -0.17 18.84 11.96
N LEU A 206 -1.05 18.46 11.06
CA LEU A 206 -1.77 19.40 10.18
C LEU A 206 -2.74 20.29 10.97
N LEU A 207 -3.34 19.80 12.06
CA LEU A 207 -4.26 20.57 12.89
C LEU A 207 -3.59 21.66 13.72
N VAL A 208 -2.28 21.64 13.89
CA VAL A 208 -1.54 22.71 14.55
C VAL A 208 -1.75 24.06 13.83
N VAL A 209 -1.80 24.07 12.51
CA VAL A 209 -1.97 25.28 11.70
C VAL A 209 -3.32 25.98 11.96
N PRO A 210 -4.51 25.33 11.79
CA PRO A 210 -5.78 25.99 12.04
C PRO A 210 -6.00 26.34 13.52
N THR A 211 -5.46 25.56 14.46
CA THR A 211 -5.56 25.91 15.89
C THR A 211 -4.77 27.15 16.27
N TYR A 212 -3.75 27.53 15.49
CA TYR A 212 -3.06 28.80 15.67
C TYR A 212 -3.98 29.98 15.34
N ILE A 213 -4.88 29.86 14.36
CA ILE A 213 -5.88 30.89 13.99
C ILE A 213 -6.83 31.15 15.16
N VAL A 214 -7.18 30.13 15.95
CA VAL A 214 -8.03 30.28 17.15
C VAL A 214 -7.39 31.24 18.18
N SER A 215 -6.07 31.27 18.26
CA SER A 215 -5.36 32.15 19.20
C SER A 215 -5.39 33.62 18.81
N THR A 216 -5.64 33.94 17.53
CA THR A 216 -5.66 35.30 16.98
C THR A 216 -6.99 36.04 17.21
N VAL A 217 -8.04 35.33 17.65
CA VAL A 217 -9.35 35.96 17.95
C VAL A 217 -9.18 36.94 19.12
N LYS A 218 -9.36 38.24 18.86
CA LYS A 218 -9.27 39.31 19.85
C LYS A 218 -10.56 39.39 20.66
N PRO A 219 -10.50 39.54 22.00
CA PRO A 219 -11.69 39.64 22.84
C PRO A 219 -12.55 40.87 22.55
N ASP A 220 -11.93 41.94 22.05
CA ASP A 220 -12.61 43.24 21.82
C ASP A 220 -13.60 43.18 20.65
N GLU A 221 -13.32 42.35 19.63
CA GLU A 221 -14.22 42.16 18.46
C GLU A 221 -15.38 41.21 18.75
N SER A 222 -15.21 40.26 19.70
CA SER A 222 -16.22 39.26 20.01
C SER A 222 -17.37 39.78 20.91
N ILE A 223 -17.20 40.94 21.55
CA ILE A 223 -18.19 41.56 22.46
C ILE A 223 -19.02 42.66 21.75
N ARG A 224 -18.56 43.12 20.56
CA ARG A 224 -19.06 44.32 19.89
C ARG A 224 -20.14 44.06 18.83
N TYR A 225 -20.50 42.83 18.61
CA TYR A 225 -21.61 42.46 17.70
C TYR A 225 -22.92 42.27 18.50
N GLU A 226 -23.57 43.37 18.78
CA GLU A 226 -25.01 43.53 18.88
C GLU A 226 -25.49 44.40 17.74
#